data_beb016e3032ff85321f3b2af219747ab
#
_entry.id   beb016e3032ff85321f3b2af219747ab
#
_cell.length_a   1.000
_cell.length_b   1.000
_cell.length_c   1.000
_cell.angle_alpha   90.00
_cell.angle_beta   90.00
_cell.angle_gamma   90.00
#
_symmetry.space_group_name_H-M   'P 1'
#
loop_
_entity.id
_entity.type
_entity.pdbx_description
1 polymer ?
#
loop_
_entity_poly.entity_id
_entity_poly.type
_entity_poly.pdbx_seq_one_letter_code
_entity_poly.pdbx_strand_id
1 'polypeptide(L)'
;MDRSISVTAYSLPSISGALAFRCNSSGASNESGTYISAQCNATYTSLDGKNTVSASCSYQKLGDGDTWISGISDLVFGQAYVLAGGNASTDYTYRVKFTVTDMFATVERIVDVTTASYALFLRKHGAGVGIGKVSEKDFAMEINPDWSIWYGNFQLRPVIFSDTEPSNPVEGLIWLQRKE
;
A
#
# COMPACT_ATOMS: atom_id res chain seq x y z
N MET A 1 5.83 10.49 62.39
CA MET A 1 5.06 9.51 61.58
C MET A 1 5.55 9.60 60.16
N ASP A 2 6.30 8.61 59.74
CA ASP A 2 6.73 8.53 58.33
C ASP A 2 5.58 7.97 57.49
N ARG A 3 5.21 8.69 56.44
CA ARG A 3 4.21 8.23 55.47
C ARG A 3 4.99 7.66 54.26
N SER A 4 4.87 6.40 54.01
CA SER A 4 5.36 5.82 52.76
C SER A 4 4.39 6.11 51.61
N ILE A 5 4.88 6.58 50.48
CA ILE A 5 4.12 6.76 49.25
C ILE A 5 4.55 5.63 48.30
N SER A 6 3.59 4.81 47.86
CA SER A 6 3.83 3.84 46.80
C SER A 6 3.52 4.51 45.45
N VAL A 7 4.50 4.47 44.55
CA VAL A 7 4.35 5.01 43.20
C VAL A 7 4.33 3.85 42.22
N THR A 8 3.27 3.72 41.45
CA THR A 8 3.20 2.70 40.38
C THR A 8 3.96 3.22 39.17
N ALA A 9 4.86 2.41 38.62
CA ALA A 9 5.62 2.76 37.43
C ALA A 9 4.67 2.90 36.23
N TYR A 10 4.86 3.93 35.44
CA TYR A 10 4.14 4.20 34.20
C TYR A 10 5.08 4.08 32.99
N SER A 11 4.61 3.46 31.92
CA SER A 11 5.24 3.48 30.60
C SER A 11 4.26 3.99 29.56
N LEU A 12 4.77 4.72 28.57
CA LEU A 12 3.97 5.22 27.46
C LEU A 12 3.28 4.06 26.72
N PRO A 13 2.07 4.28 26.20
CA PRO A 13 1.43 3.31 25.34
C PRO A 13 2.31 3.03 24.11
N SER A 14 2.27 1.81 23.60
CA SER A 14 3.06 1.37 22.44
C SER A 14 2.19 0.60 21.48
N ILE A 15 2.19 1.01 20.19
CA ILE A 15 1.45 0.32 19.13
C ILE A 15 2.34 -0.80 18.59
N SER A 16 1.84 -2.03 18.67
CA SER A 16 2.45 -3.23 18.12
C SER A 16 1.54 -3.87 17.07
N GLY A 17 2.11 -4.58 16.10
CA GLY A 17 1.34 -5.34 15.11
C GLY A 17 0.38 -4.49 14.27
N ALA A 18 0.70 -3.21 14.00
CA ALA A 18 -0.08 -2.38 13.10
C ALA A 18 -0.01 -2.93 11.67
N LEU A 19 -1.17 -3.25 11.09
CA LEU A 19 -1.31 -3.88 9.78
C LEU A 19 -2.40 -3.15 8.99
N ALA A 20 -2.11 -2.83 7.73
CA ALA A 20 -3.09 -2.35 6.78
C ALA A 20 -2.76 -2.86 5.38
N PHE A 21 -3.78 -3.30 4.64
CA PHE A 21 -3.63 -3.85 3.30
C PHE A 21 -4.93 -3.75 2.51
N ARG A 22 -4.86 -3.89 1.19
CA ARG A 22 -6.03 -3.93 0.33
C ARG A 22 -6.82 -5.21 0.54
N CYS A 23 -8.15 -5.08 0.55
CA CYS A 23 -9.05 -6.20 0.75
C CYS A 23 -10.32 -6.04 -0.08
N ASN A 24 -11.11 -7.11 -0.10
CA ASN A 24 -12.51 -7.06 -0.58
C ASN A 24 -13.46 -6.57 0.54
N SER A 25 -14.74 -6.50 0.26
CA SER A 25 -15.77 -6.07 1.22
C SER A 25 -15.88 -6.95 2.47
N SER A 26 -15.41 -8.19 2.43
CA SER A 26 -15.39 -9.10 3.58
C SER A 26 -14.11 -8.99 4.43
N GLY A 27 -13.14 -8.16 4.02
CA GLY A 27 -11.85 -8.02 4.70
C GLY A 27 -10.79 -9.03 4.26
N ALA A 28 -11.11 -9.94 3.34
CA ALA A 28 -10.13 -10.87 2.80
C ALA A 28 -9.12 -10.14 1.89
N SER A 29 -7.84 -10.47 2.02
CA SER A 29 -6.76 -9.85 1.26
C SER A 29 -7.02 -9.94 -0.25
N ASN A 30 -6.91 -8.81 -0.93
CA ASN A 30 -7.07 -8.70 -2.37
C ASN A 30 -6.26 -7.49 -2.85
N GLU A 31 -5.20 -7.71 -3.60
CA GLU A 31 -4.32 -6.65 -4.10
C GLU A 31 -5.06 -5.63 -4.98
N SER A 32 -6.07 -6.07 -5.76
CA SER A 32 -6.94 -5.21 -6.56
C SER A 32 -8.19 -4.75 -5.80
N GLY A 33 -8.22 -4.95 -4.48
CA GLY A 33 -9.36 -4.58 -3.65
C GLY A 33 -9.51 -3.07 -3.50
N THR A 34 -10.76 -2.62 -3.46
CA THR A 34 -11.14 -1.22 -3.27
C THR A 34 -11.50 -0.87 -1.82
N TYR A 35 -11.24 -1.80 -0.91
CA TYR A 35 -11.37 -1.63 0.53
C TYR A 35 -10.00 -1.71 1.19
N ILE A 36 -9.88 -1.24 2.43
CA ILE A 36 -8.67 -1.31 3.22
C ILE A 36 -8.98 -2.06 4.51
N SER A 37 -8.28 -3.16 4.76
CA SER A 37 -8.28 -3.81 6.07
C SER A 37 -7.28 -3.11 6.98
N ALA A 38 -7.68 -2.86 8.23
CA ALA A 38 -6.85 -2.20 9.24
C ALA A 38 -6.99 -2.91 10.59
N GLN A 39 -5.85 -3.20 11.22
CA GLN A 39 -5.76 -3.86 12.53
C GLN A 39 -4.54 -3.35 13.28
N CYS A 40 -4.64 -3.17 14.58
CA CYS A 40 -3.46 -3.00 15.43
C CYS A 40 -3.62 -3.64 16.79
N ASN A 41 -2.49 -3.84 17.45
CA ASN A 41 -2.38 -4.16 18.87
C ASN A 41 -1.64 -3.02 19.56
N ALA A 42 -1.94 -2.84 20.85
CA ALA A 42 -1.19 -1.92 21.67
C ALA A 42 -1.03 -2.45 23.10
N THR A 43 -0.02 -1.98 23.77
CA THR A 43 0.22 -2.19 25.18
C THR A 43 0.19 -0.85 25.91
N TYR A 44 -0.30 -0.83 27.12
CA TYR A 44 -0.35 0.35 27.97
C TYR A 44 -0.27 -0.06 29.46
N THR A 45 0.08 0.86 30.33
CA THR A 45 0.12 0.64 31.78
C THR A 45 -1.23 0.97 32.41
N SER A 46 -1.95 -0.02 32.91
CA SER A 46 -3.32 0.16 33.45
C SER A 46 -3.38 0.90 34.78
N LEU A 47 -2.27 0.98 35.53
CA LEU A 47 -2.20 1.61 36.87
C LEU A 47 -3.29 1.12 37.82
N ASP A 48 -3.41 -0.19 37.97
CA ASP A 48 -4.44 -0.85 38.78
C ASP A 48 -5.89 -0.48 38.32
N GLY A 49 -6.09 -0.38 36.99
CA GLY A 49 -7.39 -0.05 36.40
C GLY A 49 -7.75 1.44 36.41
N LYS A 50 -6.83 2.32 36.86
CA LYS A 50 -7.08 3.78 36.90
C LYS A 50 -6.75 4.47 35.60
N ASN A 51 -5.90 3.86 34.76
CA ASN A 51 -5.58 4.38 33.44
C ASN A 51 -6.42 3.65 32.39
N THR A 52 -7.15 4.40 31.58
CA THR A 52 -7.97 3.89 30.46
C THR A 52 -7.26 4.17 29.15
N VAL A 53 -7.52 3.32 28.15
CA VAL A 53 -6.96 3.47 26.81
C VAL A 53 -8.08 3.49 25.78
N SER A 54 -7.93 4.34 24.76
CA SER A 54 -8.77 4.36 23.57
C SER A 54 -7.89 4.21 22.33
N ALA A 55 -8.47 3.66 21.27
CA ALA A 55 -7.78 3.52 20.00
C ALA A 55 -8.70 3.90 18.84
N SER A 56 -8.13 4.50 17.82
CA SER A 56 -8.81 4.87 16.59
C SER A 56 -7.92 4.66 15.38
N CYS A 57 -8.52 4.65 14.21
CA CYS A 57 -7.77 4.77 12.97
C CYS A 57 -8.43 5.73 12.00
N SER A 58 -7.61 6.33 11.15
CA SER A 58 -8.01 7.16 10.03
C SER A 58 -7.20 6.75 8.81
N TYR A 59 -7.68 7.10 7.62
CA TYR A 59 -6.96 6.82 6.39
C TYR A 59 -6.88 8.05 5.51
N GLN A 60 -5.91 8.08 4.62
CA GLN A 60 -5.64 9.20 3.71
C GLN A 60 -5.23 8.64 2.35
N LYS A 61 -5.71 9.25 1.27
CA LYS A 61 -5.20 9.03 -0.08
C LYS A 61 -3.95 9.89 -0.28
N LEU A 62 -2.87 9.29 -0.69
CA LEU A 62 -1.62 10.00 -0.95
C LEU A 62 -1.76 10.92 -2.19
N GLY A 63 -1.34 12.16 -2.07
CA GLY A 63 -1.42 13.15 -3.15
C GLY A 63 -2.68 14.03 -3.13
N ASP A 64 -3.64 13.79 -2.24
CA ASP A 64 -4.86 14.60 -2.06
C ASP A 64 -4.75 15.63 -0.93
N GLY A 65 -3.55 16.16 -0.70
CA GLY A 65 -3.28 17.04 0.45
C GLY A 65 -3.19 16.25 1.77
N ASP A 66 -3.22 16.96 2.88
CA ASP A 66 -3.03 16.36 4.22
C ASP A 66 -4.34 15.99 4.93
N THR A 67 -5.41 15.74 4.16
CA THR A 67 -6.73 15.44 4.74
C THR A 67 -6.85 13.99 5.15
N TRP A 68 -7.03 13.75 6.45
CA TRP A 68 -7.34 12.44 7.01
C TRP A 68 -8.84 12.20 7.04
N ILE A 69 -9.27 11.06 6.53
CA ILE A 69 -10.67 10.60 6.58
C ILE A 69 -10.82 9.74 7.82
N SER A 70 -11.82 10.05 8.64
CA SER A 70 -12.11 9.24 9.82
C SER A 70 -12.48 7.81 9.42
N GLY A 71 -11.85 6.84 10.06
CA GLY A 71 -12.15 5.42 9.91
C GLY A 71 -12.96 4.89 11.08
N ILE A 72 -12.29 4.30 12.07
CA ILE A 72 -12.90 3.71 13.29
C ILE A 72 -12.50 4.55 14.49
N SER A 73 -13.51 4.99 15.28
CA SER A 73 -13.30 5.78 16.50
C SER A 73 -13.00 4.93 17.73
N ASP A 74 -13.55 3.71 17.78
CA ASP A 74 -13.42 2.79 18.91
C ASP A 74 -12.84 1.45 18.42
N LEU A 75 -11.55 1.47 18.09
CA LEU A 75 -10.85 0.32 17.59
C LEU A 75 -10.52 -0.65 18.73
N VAL A 76 -10.95 -1.91 18.58
CA VAL A 76 -10.62 -2.98 19.53
C VAL A 76 -9.31 -3.63 19.11
N PHE A 77 -8.36 -3.76 20.04
CA PHE A 77 -7.06 -4.37 19.77
C PHE A 77 -7.20 -5.81 19.28
N GLY A 78 -6.46 -6.13 18.23
CA GLY A 78 -6.47 -7.45 17.59
C GLY A 78 -7.64 -7.69 16.65
N GLN A 79 -8.63 -6.81 16.59
CA GLN A 79 -9.75 -6.92 15.64
C GLN A 79 -9.41 -6.22 14.32
N ALA A 80 -9.71 -6.88 13.21
CA ALA A 80 -9.61 -6.27 11.87
C ALA A 80 -10.90 -5.52 11.52
N TYR A 81 -10.74 -4.37 10.88
CA TYR A 81 -11.82 -3.52 10.41
C TYR A 81 -11.66 -3.23 8.92
N VAL A 82 -12.77 -3.04 8.22
CA VAL A 82 -12.79 -2.71 6.80
C VAL A 82 -13.15 -1.25 6.62
N LEU A 83 -12.27 -0.50 5.97
CA LEU A 83 -12.36 0.94 5.73
C LEU A 83 -12.63 1.25 4.26
N ALA A 84 -12.80 2.54 3.97
CA ALA A 84 -12.94 3.16 2.64
C ALA A 84 -14.22 2.81 1.89
N GLY A 85 -15.07 1.90 2.36
CA GLY A 85 -16.40 1.63 1.80
C GLY A 85 -16.43 1.29 0.31
N GLY A 86 -15.35 0.71 -0.25
CA GLY A 86 -15.22 0.43 -1.68
C GLY A 86 -14.61 1.57 -2.51
N ASN A 87 -14.20 2.68 -1.87
CA ASN A 87 -13.70 3.88 -2.57
C ASN A 87 -12.16 3.98 -2.60
N ALA A 88 -11.44 2.95 -2.14
CA ALA A 88 -9.98 2.92 -2.23
C ALA A 88 -9.53 2.55 -3.65
N SER A 89 -9.46 3.54 -4.56
CA SER A 89 -8.99 3.32 -5.94
C SER A 89 -7.64 2.59 -5.96
N THR A 90 -7.49 1.67 -6.90
CA THR A 90 -6.28 0.84 -7.09
C THR A 90 -5.10 1.64 -7.63
N ASP A 91 -5.34 2.82 -8.19
CA ASP A 91 -4.31 3.67 -8.81
C ASP A 91 -3.51 4.51 -7.82
N TYR A 92 -3.93 4.54 -6.55
CA TYR A 92 -3.34 5.40 -5.54
C TYR A 92 -2.84 4.59 -4.34
N THR A 93 -1.80 5.11 -3.72
CA THR A 93 -1.34 4.67 -2.40
C THR A 93 -2.20 5.34 -1.33
N TYR A 94 -2.51 4.60 -0.30
CA TYR A 94 -3.20 5.10 0.89
C TYR A 94 -2.30 4.94 2.11
N ARG A 95 -2.60 5.70 3.15
CA ARG A 95 -2.02 5.56 4.47
C ARG A 95 -3.10 5.30 5.48
N VAL A 96 -2.82 4.43 6.43
CA VAL A 96 -3.67 4.24 7.61
C VAL A 96 -2.87 4.69 8.82
N LYS A 97 -3.43 5.62 9.57
CA LYS A 97 -2.89 6.12 10.82
C LYS A 97 -3.67 5.49 11.97
N PHE A 98 -2.96 4.80 12.83
CA PHE A 98 -3.48 4.30 14.10
C PHE A 98 -3.08 5.27 15.20
N THR A 99 -4.04 5.64 16.04
CA THR A 99 -3.84 6.53 17.17
C THR A 99 -4.30 5.80 18.44
N VAL A 100 -3.42 5.74 19.42
CA VAL A 100 -3.70 5.12 20.72
C VAL A 100 -3.43 6.17 21.79
N THR A 101 -4.43 6.42 22.62
CA THR A 101 -4.41 7.46 23.67
C THR A 101 -4.77 6.83 25.01
N ASP A 102 -3.93 7.05 26.00
CA ASP A 102 -4.27 6.82 27.39
C ASP A 102 -4.45 8.16 28.13
N MET A 103 -4.63 8.13 29.44
CA MET A 103 -4.85 9.35 30.22
C MET A 103 -3.68 10.34 30.18
N PHE A 104 -2.48 9.91 29.80
CA PHE A 104 -1.24 10.68 29.93
C PHE A 104 -0.58 10.98 28.59
N ALA A 105 -0.79 10.13 27.57
CA ALA A 105 -0.08 10.24 26.30
C ALA A 105 -0.90 9.72 25.12
N THR A 106 -0.55 10.24 23.94
CA THR A 106 -1.03 9.76 22.64
C THR A 106 0.17 9.30 21.82
N VAL A 107 0.04 8.14 21.19
CA VAL A 107 1.01 7.61 20.24
C VAL A 107 0.34 7.30 18.92
N GLU A 108 1.05 7.53 17.83
CA GLU A 108 0.56 7.30 16.47
C GLU A 108 1.49 6.36 15.69
N ARG A 109 0.90 5.58 14.80
CA ARG A 109 1.64 4.77 13.83
C ARG A 109 0.96 4.81 12.47
N ILE A 110 1.74 5.07 11.43
CA ILE A 110 1.27 5.09 10.04
C ILE A 110 1.75 3.83 9.34
N VAL A 111 0.85 3.23 8.54
CA VAL A 111 1.12 2.09 7.67
C VAL A 111 0.66 2.45 6.26
N ASP A 112 1.55 2.27 5.29
CA ASP A 112 1.24 2.53 3.89
C ASP A 112 0.52 1.31 3.27
N VAL A 113 -0.50 1.59 2.46
CA VAL A 113 -1.24 0.63 1.64
C VAL A 113 -0.96 0.94 0.18
N THR A 114 -0.14 0.13 -0.44
CA THR A 114 0.38 0.37 -1.80
C THR A 114 -0.71 0.30 -2.88
N THR A 115 -0.38 0.83 -4.06
CA THR A 115 -1.21 0.65 -5.26
C THR A 115 -1.30 -0.82 -5.65
N ALA A 116 -2.34 -1.20 -6.38
CA ALA A 116 -2.44 -2.51 -7.02
C ALA A 116 -1.61 -2.60 -8.32
N SER A 117 -1.18 -1.45 -8.84
CA SER A 117 -0.41 -1.35 -10.09
C SER A 117 1.09 -1.47 -9.80
N TYR A 118 1.78 -2.33 -10.53
CA TYR A 118 3.24 -2.46 -10.46
C TYR A 118 3.89 -1.46 -11.41
N ALA A 119 4.58 -0.45 -10.86
CA ALA A 119 5.43 0.41 -11.69
C ALA A 119 6.69 -0.35 -12.14
N LEU A 120 7.27 -1.16 -11.27
CA LEU A 120 8.42 -2.01 -11.54
C LEU A 120 8.24 -3.37 -10.85
N PHE A 121 8.41 -4.44 -11.58
CA PHE A 121 8.41 -5.80 -11.08
C PHE A 121 9.76 -6.47 -11.38
N LEU A 122 10.39 -7.02 -10.36
CA LEU A 122 11.60 -7.84 -10.51
C LEU A 122 11.22 -9.31 -10.36
N ARG A 123 11.50 -10.09 -11.37
CA ARG A 123 11.28 -11.54 -11.34
C ARG A 123 12.24 -12.19 -10.34
N LYS A 124 11.79 -13.29 -9.73
CA LYS A 124 12.59 -14.07 -8.79
C LYS A 124 14.00 -14.35 -9.36
N HIS A 125 15.02 -14.22 -8.53
CA HIS A 125 16.43 -14.35 -8.86
C HIS A 125 16.98 -13.33 -9.88
N GLY A 126 16.28 -12.21 -10.11
CA GLY A 126 16.73 -11.19 -11.06
C GLY A 126 16.64 -11.60 -12.52
N ALA A 127 15.87 -12.65 -12.82
CA ALA A 127 15.81 -13.23 -14.16
C ALA A 127 15.01 -12.41 -15.18
N GLY A 128 14.33 -11.32 -14.75
CA GLY A 128 13.57 -10.46 -15.67
C GLY A 128 13.03 -9.22 -14.96
N VAL A 129 12.64 -8.24 -15.74
CA VAL A 129 12.07 -6.96 -15.29
C VAL A 129 10.77 -6.69 -16.01
N GLY A 130 9.71 -6.37 -15.27
CA GLY A 130 8.45 -5.85 -15.78
C GLY A 130 8.29 -4.37 -15.43
N ILE A 131 7.91 -3.56 -16.39
CA ILE A 131 7.55 -2.14 -16.18
C ILE A 131 6.06 -1.98 -16.48
N GLY A 132 5.29 -1.58 -15.46
CA GLY A 132 3.83 -1.47 -15.54
C GLY A 132 3.10 -2.81 -15.68
N LYS A 133 3.80 -3.94 -15.53
CA LYS A 133 3.24 -5.30 -15.59
C LYS A 133 4.12 -6.27 -14.80
N VAL A 134 3.58 -7.44 -14.49
CA VAL A 134 4.36 -8.55 -13.96
C VAL A 134 5.25 -9.12 -15.08
N SER A 135 6.53 -9.35 -14.78
CA SER A 135 7.45 -10.00 -15.73
C SER A 135 7.11 -11.48 -15.89
N GLU A 136 6.87 -11.92 -17.11
CA GLU A 136 6.49 -13.30 -17.47
C GLU A 136 7.64 -14.07 -18.12
N LYS A 137 8.61 -13.36 -18.71
CA LYS A 137 9.72 -13.94 -19.46
C LYS A 137 11.03 -13.85 -18.68
N ASP A 138 11.83 -14.92 -18.73
CA ASP A 138 13.18 -14.91 -18.19
C ASP A 138 14.11 -14.13 -19.13
N PHE A 139 15.11 -13.48 -18.55
CA PHE A 139 16.14 -12.68 -19.25
C PHE A 139 15.58 -11.59 -20.17
N ALA A 140 14.41 -11.04 -19.82
CA ALA A 140 13.73 -10.01 -20.60
C ALA A 140 13.37 -8.80 -19.74
N MET A 141 13.33 -7.65 -20.40
CA MET A 141 12.63 -6.47 -19.91
C MET A 141 11.31 -6.37 -20.66
N GLU A 142 10.21 -6.45 -19.94
CA GLU A 142 8.86 -6.38 -20.48
C GLU A 142 8.19 -5.07 -20.03
N ILE A 143 7.54 -4.41 -20.94
CA ILE A 143 6.81 -3.16 -20.68
C ILE A 143 5.34 -3.43 -20.93
N ASN A 144 4.48 -2.85 -20.09
CA ASN A 144 3.03 -2.92 -20.29
C ASN A 144 2.71 -2.45 -21.73
N PRO A 145 1.98 -3.24 -22.51
CA PRO A 145 1.68 -2.91 -23.91
C PRO A 145 0.89 -1.62 -24.09
N ASP A 146 0.16 -1.17 -23.05
CA ASP A 146 -0.60 0.08 -23.07
C ASP A 146 0.27 1.31 -22.78
N TRP A 147 1.56 1.11 -22.43
CA TRP A 147 2.47 2.19 -22.12
C TRP A 147 3.31 2.58 -23.33
N SER A 148 3.45 3.88 -23.56
CA SER A 148 4.36 4.44 -24.56
C SER A 148 5.73 4.69 -23.93
N ILE A 149 6.80 4.40 -24.67
CA ILE A 149 8.18 4.70 -24.27
C ILE A 149 8.57 6.01 -24.94
N TRP A 150 9.05 6.98 -24.16
CA TRP A 150 9.48 8.29 -24.65
C TRP A 150 10.95 8.55 -24.32
N TYR A 151 11.65 9.16 -25.24
CA TYR A 151 12.97 9.75 -25.03
C TYR A 151 12.91 11.25 -25.35
N GLY A 152 12.93 12.09 -24.33
CA GLY A 152 12.62 13.51 -24.50
C GLY A 152 11.20 13.71 -25.07
N ASN A 153 11.08 14.38 -26.20
CA ASN A 153 9.81 14.62 -26.90
C ASN A 153 9.51 13.57 -27.99
N PHE A 154 10.32 12.52 -28.09
CA PHE A 154 10.19 11.50 -29.13
C PHE A 154 9.64 10.21 -28.53
N GLN A 155 8.54 9.71 -29.10
CA GLN A 155 8.00 8.41 -28.78
C GLN A 155 8.83 7.32 -29.51
N LEU A 156 9.35 6.35 -28.74
CA LEU A 156 9.99 5.19 -29.29
C LEU A 156 8.95 4.26 -29.90
N ARG A 157 9.13 3.88 -31.14
CA ARG A 157 8.25 2.95 -31.87
C ARG A 157 8.90 1.57 -31.95
N PRO A 158 8.11 0.50 -31.89
CA PRO A 158 8.66 -0.84 -32.06
C PRO A 158 9.24 -1.01 -33.48
N VAL A 159 10.39 -1.64 -33.56
CA VAL A 159 11.02 -2.05 -34.81
C VAL A 159 10.97 -3.56 -34.91
N ILE A 160 10.39 -4.09 -35.98
CA ILE A 160 10.32 -5.54 -36.25
C ILE A 160 11.22 -5.86 -37.39
N PHE A 161 12.06 -6.90 -37.21
CA PHE A 161 12.86 -7.52 -38.23
C PHE A 161 12.21 -8.85 -38.60
N SER A 162 11.67 -8.96 -39.79
CA SER A 162 11.11 -10.22 -40.29
C SER A 162 11.21 -10.30 -41.80
N ASP A 163 11.19 -11.52 -42.32
CA ASP A 163 11.24 -11.79 -43.75
C ASP A 163 9.87 -11.56 -44.41
N THR A 164 8.81 -11.58 -43.59
CA THR A 164 7.43 -11.35 -44.04
C THR A 164 6.82 -10.17 -43.35
N GLU A 165 5.95 -9.45 -44.06
CA GLU A 165 5.18 -8.33 -43.48
C GLU A 165 4.35 -8.77 -42.29
N PRO A 166 4.33 -8.01 -41.17
CA PRO A 166 3.46 -8.30 -40.06
C PRO A 166 1.97 -8.31 -40.47
N SER A 167 1.23 -9.32 -40.06
CA SER A 167 -0.16 -9.52 -40.44
C SER A 167 -1.12 -8.47 -39.87
N ASN A 168 -0.74 -7.82 -38.76
CA ASN A 168 -1.49 -6.74 -38.11
C ASN A 168 -0.56 -5.58 -37.74
N PRO A 169 -0.13 -4.75 -38.71
CA PRO A 169 0.71 -3.62 -38.42
C PRO A 169 -0.05 -2.56 -37.62
N VAL A 170 0.53 -2.10 -36.51
CA VAL A 170 0.02 -0.96 -35.76
C VAL A 170 0.61 0.36 -36.29
N GLU A 171 -0.14 1.43 -36.19
CA GLU A 171 0.32 2.75 -36.64
C GLU A 171 1.65 3.12 -35.98
N GLY A 172 2.64 3.50 -36.77
CA GLY A 172 3.99 3.86 -36.34
C GLY A 172 4.95 2.68 -36.14
N LEU A 173 4.55 1.46 -36.48
CA LEU A 173 5.45 0.33 -36.54
C LEU A 173 6.49 0.55 -37.65
N ILE A 174 7.75 0.29 -37.35
CA ILE A 174 8.82 0.24 -38.33
C ILE A 174 9.11 -1.23 -38.62
N TRP A 175 8.88 -1.65 -39.89
CA TRP A 175 9.21 -2.97 -40.34
C TRP A 175 10.44 -2.92 -41.24
N LEU A 176 11.43 -3.70 -40.92
CA LEU A 176 12.65 -3.89 -41.68
C LEU A 176 12.69 -5.32 -42.21
N GLN A 177 12.55 -5.46 -43.53
CA GLN A 177 12.65 -6.74 -44.17
C GLN A 177 14.14 -7.14 -44.29
N ARG A 178 14.45 -8.37 -43.86
CA ARG A 178 15.77 -8.97 -44.12
C ARG A 178 15.88 -9.28 -45.61
N LYS A 179 16.87 -8.73 -46.28
CA LYS A 179 17.26 -9.19 -47.62
C LYS A 179 18.34 -10.24 -47.46
N GLU A 180 18.15 -11.40 -48.07
CA GLU A 180 19.18 -12.39 -48.24
C GLU A 180 20.29 -11.88 -49.19
#